data_7f04aaac6843796838874126572e7726
#
_entry.id   7f04aaac6843796838874126572e7726
#
_cell.length_a   1.000
_cell.length_b   1.000
_cell.length_c   1.000
_cell.angle_alpha   90.00
_cell.angle_beta   90.00
_cell.angle_gamma   90.00
#
_symmetry.space_group_name_H-M   'P 1'
#
loop_
_entity.id
_entity.type
_entity.pdbx_description
1 polymer ?
#
loop_
_entity_poly.entity_id
_entity_poly.type
_entity_poly.pdbx_seq_one_letter_code
_entity_poly.pdbx_strand_id
1 'polypeptide(L)'
;MRKKFLGCALATALSVLGLVGCGAGDTETVTSADSAAEVQVSDKTETEETDAAQKEITWATWGNEGELKRFEALNEAFMEANPDVKVNFIPIPNNGYSDKLLAMIASGTEPDLYYVADGNYHSLALGGKLEPLDSYIENDENINKDNFFSNLLTYLTVDGQLYGLPTDCAPRALYYNKTMLKELGLEDPNELEEQGKWDINAFEEMAGKIKDAGKIALVLDNNQESNICWFRSSGATMYDENGKCIINSPESVAIYTKMQNMIKDGKVQWNGNSKIDANG
;
A
#
# COMPACT_ATOMS: atom_id res chain seq x y z
N MET A 1 38.73 -11.71 37.17
CA MET A 1 38.21 -10.84 38.26
C MET A 1 36.67 -10.85 38.16
N ARG A 2 36.06 -11.43 39.18
CA ARG A 2 34.59 -11.52 39.31
C ARG A 2 34.06 -10.18 39.85
N LYS A 3 33.05 -9.60 39.27
CA LYS A 3 32.17 -8.63 39.95
C LYS A 3 30.74 -9.05 39.76
N LYS A 4 30.14 -9.42 40.90
CA LYS A 4 28.72 -9.65 41.13
C LYS A 4 28.03 -8.29 41.13
N PHE A 5 26.85 -8.17 40.51
CA PHE A 5 25.91 -7.10 40.82
C PHE A 5 24.56 -7.70 41.26
N LEU A 6 24.15 -7.16 42.34
CA LEU A 6 23.06 -7.46 43.25
C LEU A 6 21.71 -7.04 42.64
N GLY A 7 20.72 -7.85 42.88
CA GLY A 7 19.33 -7.52 42.49
C GLY A 7 18.71 -6.47 43.40
N CYS A 8 17.76 -5.76 42.84
CA CYS A 8 16.79 -4.97 43.59
C CYS A 8 15.39 -5.28 43.07
N ALA A 9 14.67 -6.06 43.85
CA ALA A 9 13.24 -6.27 43.68
C ALA A 9 12.52 -5.08 44.32
N LEU A 10 11.65 -4.43 43.59
CA LEU A 10 10.69 -3.47 44.15
C LEU A 10 9.27 -3.95 43.83
N ALA A 11 8.64 -4.46 44.85
CA ALA A 11 7.21 -4.72 44.90
C ALA A 11 6.50 -3.41 45.22
N THR A 12 5.52 -3.02 44.43
CA THR A 12 4.55 -1.98 44.79
C THR A 12 3.14 -2.50 44.71
N ALA A 13 2.47 -2.35 45.86
CA ALA A 13 1.16 -2.87 46.17
C ALA A 13 0.01 -2.07 45.52
N LEU A 14 -1.06 -2.79 45.25
CA LEU A 14 -2.38 -2.26 44.91
C LEU A 14 -2.95 -1.31 45.98
N SER A 15 -3.58 -0.24 45.53
CA SER A 15 -4.58 0.49 46.28
C SER A 15 -5.86 0.64 45.45
N VAL A 16 -6.87 -0.12 45.85
CA VAL A 16 -8.24 0.01 45.41
C VAL A 16 -8.87 1.16 46.21
N LEU A 17 -9.45 2.13 45.55
CA LEU A 17 -10.36 3.12 46.15
C LEU A 17 -11.63 3.18 45.30
N GLY A 18 -12.68 2.64 45.88
CA GLY A 18 -14.03 2.76 45.38
C GLY A 18 -14.59 4.16 45.64
N LEU A 19 -15.36 4.65 44.71
CA LEU A 19 -16.27 5.78 44.89
C LEU A 19 -17.67 5.35 44.49
N VAL A 20 -18.51 5.26 45.54
CA VAL A 20 -19.96 5.12 45.47
C VAL A 20 -20.53 6.50 45.17
N GLY A 21 -21.38 6.61 44.17
CA GLY A 21 -22.20 7.77 43.88
C GLY A 21 -23.63 7.34 43.62
N CYS A 22 -24.50 7.59 44.60
CA CYS A 22 -25.94 7.43 44.52
C CYS A 22 -26.59 8.49 43.63
N GLY A 23 -27.57 8.08 42.83
CA GLY A 23 -28.56 8.94 42.20
C GLY A 23 -29.79 8.15 41.84
N ALA A 24 -30.88 8.43 42.55
CA ALA A 24 -32.18 7.75 42.52
C ALA A 24 -33.02 8.19 41.32
N GLY A 25 -33.94 7.32 40.90
CA GLY A 25 -35.07 7.69 40.00
C GLY A 25 -35.66 6.52 39.25
N ASP A 26 -36.68 6.02 39.84
CA ASP A 26 -37.95 5.49 39.43
C ASP A 26 -38.09 4.10 38.77
N THR A 27 -38.86 3.35 39.51
CA THR A 27 -39.46 2.03 39.35
C THR A 27 -40.61 2.07 38.35
N GLU A 28 -40.64 1.17 37.37
CA GLU A 28 -41.89 0.61 36.87
C GLU A 28 -41.77 -0.90 36.70
N THR A 29 -42.58 -1.57 37.46
CA THR A 29 -42.82 -3.01 37.54
C THR A 29 -43.85 -3.37 36.47
N VAL A 30 -43.60 -4.33 35.61
CA VAL A 30 -44.66 -5.07 34.90
C VAL A 30 -44.42 -6.55 35.01
N THR A 31 -45.45 -7.17 35.55
CA THR A 31 -45.64 -8.56 35.95
C THR A 31 -45.66 -9.56 34.79
N SER A 32 -45.20 -10.74 35.13
CA SER A 32 -45.30 -12.04 34.47
C SER A 32 -46.66 -12.43 33.91
N ALA A 33 -46.65 -13.11 32.75
CA ALA A 33 -47.67 -14.11 32.42
C ALA A 33 -47.04 -15.30 31.70
N ASP A 34 -47.14 -16.41 32.34
CA ASP A 34 -46.91 -17.78 32.01
C ASP A 34 -47.77 -18.22 30.80
N SER A 35 -47.22 -18.91 29.81
CA SER A 35 -47.97 -19.76 28.89
C SER A 35 -47.08 -20.84 28.34
N ALA A 36 -47.20 -22.02 28.92
CA ALA A 36 -46.71 -23.26 28.40
C ALA A 36 -47.46 -23.63 27.11
N ALA A 37 -46.74 -23.85 26.02
CA ALA A 37 -47.27 -24.52 24.82
C ALA A 37 -46.41 -25.75 24.54
N GLU A 38 -47.01 -26.93 24.69
CA GLU A 38 -46.51 -28.22 24.24
C GLU A 38 -46.19 -28.19 22.75
N VAL A 39 -44.96 -28.50 22.37
CA VAL A 39 -44.56 -28.75 21.00
C VAL A 39 -44.41 -30.25 20.81
N GLN A 40 -45.28 -30.80 19.94
CA GLN A 40 -45.24 -32.18 19.49
C GLN A 40 -43.93 -32.43 18.72
N VAL A 41 -43.23 -33.48 19.10
CA VAL A 41 -42.08 -34.02 18.42
C VAL A 41 -42.57 -34.70 17.13
N SER A 42 -42.33 -34.06 15.99
CA SER A 42 -42.41 -34.67 14.66
C SER A 42 -41.05 -35.25 14.32
N ASP A 43 -40.97 -36.55 14.27
CA ASP A 43 -39.84 -37.33 13.81
C ASP A 43 -39.60 -37.04 12.31
N LYS A 44 -38.66 -36.17 12.01
CA LYS A 44 -38.09 -35.98 10.66
C LYS A 44 -36.70 -36.56 10.69
N THR A 45 -36.54 -37.65 9.96
CA THR A 45 -35.26 -38.19 9.57
C THR A 45 -34.45 -37.09 8.89
N GLU A 46 -33.57 -36.46 9.63
CA GLU A 46 -32.56 -35.56 9.11
C GLU A 46 -31.51 -36.44 8.42
N THR A 47 -31.46 -36.32 7.11
CA THR A 47 -30.30 -36.72 6.32
C THR A 47 -29.17 -35.79 6.82
N GLU A 48 -28.21 -36.31 7.55
CA GLU A 48 -26.97 -35.64 7.86
C GLU A 48 -26.23 -35.41 6.53
N GLU A 49 -26.50 -34.26 5.87
CA GLU A 49 -25.48 -33.62 5.03
C GLU A 49 -24.38 -33.20 6.01
N THR A 50 -23.27 -33.91 5.98
CA THR A 50 -22.03 -33.46 6.59
C THR A 50 -21.62 -32.17 5.89
N ASP A 51 -22.03 -31.03 6.45
CA ASP A 51 -21.55 -29.72 6.10
C ASP A 51 -20.04 -29.72 6.40
N ALA A 52 -19.23 -30.02 5.40
CA ALA A 52 -17.78 -29.94 5.53
C ALA A 52 -17.48 -28.47 5.85
N ALA A 53 -17.02 -28.20 7.07
CA ALA A 53 -16.76 -26.86 7.54
C ALA A 53 -15.90 -26.12 6.51
N GLN A 54 -16.45 -25.05 5.93
CA GLN A 54 -15.75 -24.20 4.96
C GLN A 54 -14.45 -23.70 5.61
N LYS A 55 -13.39 -23.69 4.83
CA LYS A 55 -12.12 -23.06 5.22
C LYS A 55 -12.31 -21.56 5.16
N GLU A 56 -12.18 -20.88 6.30
CA GLU A 56 -12.22 -19.43 6.32
C GLU A 56 -10.83 -18.87 6.09
N ILE A 57 -10.72 -17.91 5.18
CA ILE A 57 -9.52 -17.09 4.96
C ILE A 57 -9.86 -15.61 5.11
N THR A 58 -8.96 -14.86 5.69
CA THR A 58 -9.06 -13.41 5.83
C THR A 58 -8.08 -12.73 4.90
N TRP A 59 -8.51 -11.64 4.24
CA TRP A 59 -7.57 -10.83 3.49
C TRP A 59 -7.91 -9.34 3.54
N ALA A 60 -6.88 -8.51 3.49
CA ALA A 60 -7.00 -7.07 3.57
C ALA A 60 -6.30 -6.36 2.42
N THR A 61 -6.93 -5.30 1.92
CA THR A 61 -6.31 -4.38 0.98
C THR A 61 -6.76 -2.95 1.24
N TRP A 62 -6.02 -2.02 0.65
CA TRP A 62 -6.47 -0.63 0.51
C TRP A 62 -7.27 -0.45 -0.78
N GLY A 63 -8.01 0.65 -0.84
CA GLY A 63 -8.68 1.08 -2.06
C GLY A 63 -9.59 2.28 -1.83
N ASN A 64 -9.94 2.96 -2.91
CA ASN A 64 -11.08 3.84 -2.94
C ASN A 64 -12.38 3.03 -3.06
N GLU A 65 -13.53 3.66 -2.91
CA GLU A 65 -14.83 2.96 -2.94
C GLU A 65 -15.05 2.11 -4.19
N GLY A 66 -14.60 2.57 -5.36
CA GLY A 66 -14.74 1.84 -6.62
C GLY A 66 -13.81 0.63 -6.71
N GLU A 67 -12.62 0.73 -6.18
CA GLU A 67 -11.66 -0.38 -6.10
C GLU A 67 -12.14 -1.45 -5.13
N LEU A 68 -12.61 -1.05 -3.96
CA LEU A 68 -13.12 -1.98 -2.95
C LEU A 68 -14.33 -2.78 -3.47
N LYS A 69 -15.27 -2.15 -4.20
CA LYS A 69 -16.39 -2.86 -4.85
C LYS A 69 -15.93 -3.90 -5.89
N ARG A 70 -14.83 -3.64 -6.59
CA ARG A 70 -14.27 -4.63 -7.53
C ARG A 70 -13.67 -5.83 -6.79
N PHE A 71 -13.04 -5.61 -5.65
CA PHE A 71 -12.53 -6.68 -4.81
C PHE A 71 -13.67 -7.50 -4.18
N GLU A 72 -14.77 -6.87 -3.77
CA GLU A 72 -15.97 -7.59 -3.32
C GLU A 72 -16.51 -8.54 -4.40
N ALA A 73 -16.68 -8.04 -5.64
CA ALA A 73 -17.10 -8.86 -6.76
C ALA A 73 -16.11 -9.99 -7.10
N LEU A 74 -14.80 -9.76 -6.96
CA LEU A 74 -13.77 -10.77 -7.12
C LEU A 74 -13.89 -11.87 -6.05
N ASN A 75 -14.13 -11.49 -4.81
CA ASN A 75 -14.32 -12.44 -3.70
C ASN A 75 -15.56 -13.31 -3.92
N GLU A 76 -16.66 -12.72 -4.38
CA GLU A 76 -17.89 -13.47 -4.71
C GLU A 76 -17.61 -14.51 -5.80
N ALA A 77 -16.98 -14.10 -6.92
CA ALA A 77 -16.61 -15.01 -8.00
C ALA A 77 -15.63 -16.10 -7.55
N PHE A 78 -14.69 -15.79 -6.66
CA PHE A 78 -13.78 -16.77 -6.09
C PHE A 78 -14.52 -17.81 -5.24
N MET A 79 -15.42 -17.38 -4.37
CA MET A 79 -16.21 -18.26 -3.52
C MET A 79 -17.20 -19.11 -4.33
N GLU A 80 -17.76 -18.58 -5.43
CA GLU A 80 -18.57 -19.38 -6.35
C GLU A 80 -17.76 -20.51 -7.00
N ALA A 81 -16.51 -20.25 -7.37
CA ALA A 81 -15.61 -21.24 -7.94
C ALA A 81 -15.02 -22.21 -6.90
N ASN A 82 -14.98 -21.82 -5.62
CA ASN A 82 -14.38 -22.57 -4.52
C ASN A 82 -15.37 -22.62 -3.33
N PRO A 83 -16.43 -23.40 -3.40
CA PRO A 83 -17.51 -23.39 -2.40
C PRO A 83 -17.09 -23.91 -1.02
N ASP A 84 -15.94 -24.56 -0.92
CA ASP A 84 -15.32 -25.01 0.33
C ASP A 84 -14.51 -23.91 1.04
N VAL A 85 -14.38 -22.72 0.42
CA VAL A 85 -13.64 -21.58 0.97
C VAL A 85 -14.58 -20.41 1.21
N LYS A 86 -14.49 -19.82 2.39
CA LYS A 86 -15.15 -18.56 2.74
C LYS A 86 -14.12 -17.45 2.87
N VAL A 87 -14.30 -16.38 2.13
CA VAL A 87 -13.44 -15.20 2.16
C VAL A 87 -14.01 -14.14 3.08
N ASN A 88 -13.28 -13.79 4.12
CA ASN A 88 -13.58 -12.67 5.00
C ASN A 88 -12.73 -11.46 4.58
N PHE A 89 -13.33 -10.54 3.85
CA PHE A 89 -12.65 -9.37 3.30
C PHE A 89 -12.59 -8.22 4.31
N ILE A 90 -11.42 -7.60 4.48
CA ILE A 90 -11.15 -6.48 5.39
C ILE A 90 -10.74 -5.26 4.56
N PRO A 91 -11.69 -4.44 4.09
CA PRO A 91 -11.38 -3.22 3.37
C PRO A 91 -10.83 -2.16 4.33
N ILE A 92 -9.70 -1.57 3.97
CA ILE A 92 -9.08 -0.52 4.76
C ILE A 92 -8.86 0.70 3.83
N PRO A 93 -9.24 1.92 4.24
CA PRO A 93 -8.96 3.11 3.46
C PRO A 93 -7.47 3.27 3.14
N ASN A 94 -7.13 3.83 1.97
CA ASN A 94 -5.74 4.10 1.58
C ASN A 94 -4.97 4.88 2.65
N ASN A 95 -5.59 5.91 3.21
CA ASN A 95 -4.99 6.69 4.28
C ASN A 95 -4.95 5.89 5.57
N GLY A 96 -3.75 5.65 6.08
CA GLY A 96 -3.51 4.90 7.31
C GLY A 96 -3.50 3.37 7.16
N TYR A 97 -3.58 2.83 5.93
CA TYR A 97 -3.51 1.39 5.69
C TYR A 97 -2.24 0.77 6.27
N SER A 98 -1.08 1.30 5.91
CA SER A 98 0.20 0.76 6.36
C SER A 98 0.33 0.76 7.87
N ASP A 99 -0.06 1.83 8.54
CA ASP A 99 -0.01 1.92 10.01
C ASP A 99 -0.92 0.88 10.66
N LYS A 100 -2.13 0.72 10.12
CA LYS A 100 -3.09 -0.27 10.62
C LYS A 100 -2.59 -1.69 10.41
N LEU A 101 -2.05 -2.02 9.22
CA LEU A 101 -1.49 -3.32 8.93
C LEU A 101 -0.31 -3.65 9.85
N LEU A 102 0.63 -2.71 10.01
CA LEU A 102 1.77 -2.90 10.91
C LEU A 102 1.35 -3.10 12.35
N ALA A 103 0.30 -2.42 12.81
CA ALA A 103 -0.26 -2.63 14.14
C ALA A 103 -0.89 -4.03 14.29
N MET A 104 -1.59 -4.52 13.26
CA MET A 104 -2.16 -5.88 13.25
C MET A 104 -1.04 -6.94 13.28
N ILE A 105 0.00 -6.79 12.47
CA ILE A 105 1.18 -7.68 12.48
C ILE A 105 1.88 -7.65 13.84
N ALA A 106 2.04 -6.49 14.46
CA ALA A 106 2.68 -6.35 15.76
C ALA A 106 1.87 -7.00 16.90
N SER A 107 0.54 -7.06 16.76
CA SER A 107 -0.36 -7.69 17.75
C SER A 107 -0.66 -9.17 17.45
N GLY A 108 -0.20 -9.71 16.32
CA GLY A 108 -0.50 -11.09 15.91
C GLY A 108 -1.96 -11.29 15.51
N THR A 109 -2.57 -10.26 14.92
CA THR A 109 -3.96 -10.26 14.43
C THR A 109 -4.05 -9.89 12.95
N GLU A 110 -2.93 -10.05 12.23
CA GLU A 110 -2.86 -9.86 10.80
C GLU A 110 -3.79 -10.84 10.05
N PRO A 111 -4.35 -10.41 8.90
CA PRO A 111 -5.07 -11.32 8.01
C PRO A 111 -4.15 -12.38 7.41
N ASP A 112 -4.73 -13.48 6.90
CA ASP A 112 -3.98 -14.54 6.20
C ASP A 112 -3.32 -14.02 4.93
N LEU A 113 -3.98 -13.09 4.22
CA LEU A 113 -3.45 -12.39 3.05
C LEU A 113 -3.62 -10.89 3.20
N TYR A 114 -2.66 -10.13 2.70
CA TYR A 114 -2.76 -8.68 2.71
C TYR A 114 -1.88 -8.02 1.65
N TYR A 115 -2.30 -6.86 1.18
CA TYR A 115 -1.46 -6.02 0.35
C TYR A 115 -0.36 -5.39 1.19
N VAL A 116 0.82 -5.29 0.60
CA VAL A 116 1.97 -4.62 1.24
C VAL A 116 2.44 -3.48 0.37
N ALA A 117 2.51 -2.29 0.96
CA ALA A 117 3.09 -1.14 0.28
C ALA A 117 4.61 -1.30 0.13
N ASP A 118 5.15 -0.81 -0.98
CA ASP A 118 6.55 -0.94 -1.37
C ASP A 118 7.53 -0.56 -0.24
N GLY A 119 7.25 0.52 0.48
CA GLY A 119 8.11 1.00 1.56
C GLY A 119 8.27 0.03 2.75
N ASN A 120 7.35 -0.91 2.94
CA ASN A 120 7.35 -1.85 4.07
C ASN A 120 7.76 -3.27 3.66
N TYR A 121 7.70 -3.59 2.37
CA TYR A 121 7.82 -4.96 1.88
C TYR A 121 9.10 -5.66 2.33
N HIS A 122 10.27 -5.08 2.02
CA HIS A 122 11.56 -5.67 2.35
C HIS A 122 11.77 -5.85 3.86
N SER A 123 11.32 -4.89 4.66
CA SER A 123 11.45 -5.00 6.12
C SER A 123 10.57 -6.09 6.70
N LEU A 124 9.39 -6.32 6.15
CA LEU A 124 8.50 -7.39 6.57
C LEU A 124 9.03 -8.77 6.15
N ALA A 125 9.56 -8.90 4.92
CA ALA A 125 10.18 -10.13 4.44
C ALA A 125 11.39 -10.51 5.29
N LEU A 126 12.36 -9.59 5.46
CA LEU A 126 13.56 -9.81 6.28
C LEU A 126 13.22 -10.03 7.76
N GLY A 127 12.14 -9.44 8.24
CA GLY A 127 11.64 -9.62 9.61
C GLY A 127 10.87 -10.93 9.84
N GLY A 128 10.76 -11.80 8.83
CA GLY A 128 10.03 -13.08 8.93
C GLY A 128 8.53 -12.88 9.16
N LYS A 129 7.95 -11.81 8.59
CA LYS A 129 6.53 -11.49 8.68
C LYS A 129 5.75 -11.83 7.40
N LEU A 130 6.45 -12.27 6.38
CA LEU A 130 5.89 -12.79 5.14
C LEU A 130 6.33 -14.23 4.94
N GLU A 131 5.46 -15.04 4.37
CA GLU A 131 5.74 -16.43 4.02
C GLU A 131 6.41 -16.51 2.64
N PRO A 132 7.48 -17.29 2.45
CA PRO A 132 8.05 -17.56 1.13
C PRO A 132 7.07 -18.31 0.26
N LEU A 133 6.85 -17.84 -0.97
CA LEU A 133 5.84 -18.38 -1.88
C LEU A 133 6.37 -19.40 -2.88
N ASP A 134 7.69 -19.59 -2.98
CA ASP A 134 8.30 -20.44 -4.02
C ASP A 134 7.72 -21.84 -4.06
N SER A 135 7.62 -22.53 -2.91
CA SER A 135 7.08 -23.89 -2.83
C SER A 135 5.59 -23.99 -3.19
N TYR A 136 4.81 -22.96 -2.92
CA TYR A 136 3.40 -22.91 -3.29
C TYR A 136 3.24 -22.74 -4.79
N ILE A 137 4.02 -21.86 -5.40
CA ILE A 137 3.98 -21.58 -6.84
C ILE A 137 4.49 -22.79 -7.65
N GLU A 138 5.54 -23.46 -7.18
CA GLU A 138 6.09 -24.63 -7.86
C GLU A 138 5.13 -25.82 -7.87
N ASN A 139 4.22 -25.90 -6.90
CA ASN A 139 3.22 -26.95 -6.78
C ASN A 139 1.83 -26.58 -7.34
N ASP A 140 1.64 -25.38 -7.86
CA ASP A 140 0.37 -24.93 -8.45
C ASP A 140 0.49 -24.77 -9.97
N GLU A 141 -0.16 -25.67 -10.71
CA GLU A 141 -0.17 -25.68 -12.18
C GLU A 141 -0.86 -24.44 -12.79
N ASN A 142 -1.63 -23.68 -12.00
CA ASN A 142 -2.33 -22.48 -12.45
C ASN A 142 -1.46 -21.22 -12.39
N ILE A 143 -0.34 -21.27 -11.66
CA ILE A 143 0.55 -20.14 -11.51
C ILE A 143 1.80 -20.33 -12.38
N ASN A 144 1.97 -19.47 -13.36
CA ASN A 144 3.19 -19.43 -14.16
C ASN A 144 3.92 -18.09 -13.92
N LYS A 145 5.14 -18.15 -13.39
CA LYS A 145 5.99 -16.96 -13.16
C LYS A 145 6.26 -16.15 -14.44
N ASP A 146 6.24 -16.80 -15.60
CA ASP A 146 6.46 -16.13 -16.90
C ASP A 146 5.30 -15.19 -17.30
N ASN A 147 4.15 -15.31 -16.64
CA ASN A 147 3.03 -14.39 -16.84
C ASN A 147 3.21 -13.03 -16.12
N PHE A 148 4.24 -12.90 -15.30
CA PHE A 148 4.54 -11.68 -14.57
C PHE A 148 5.74 -10.95 -15.17
N PHE A 149 5.75 -9.63 -15.08
CA PHE A 149 6.94 -8.85 -15.43
C PHE A 149 8.12 -9.22 -14.53
N SER A 150 9.21 -9.67 -15.11
CA SER A 150 10.40 -10.14 -14.38
C SER A 150 10.95 -9.11 -13.38
N ASN A 151 10.91 -7.82 -13.74
CA ASN A 151 11.36 -6.74 -12.86
C ASN A 151 10.52 -6.65 -11.57
N LEU A 152 9.22 -6.94 -11.64
CA LEU A 152 8.36 -6.94 -10.45
C LEU A 152 8.68 -8.14 -9.57
N LEU A 153 8.86 -9.34 -10.15
CA LEU A 153 9.28 -10.50 -9.38
C LEU A 153 10.65 -10.31 -8.74
N THR A 154 11.60 -9.69 -9.45
CA THR A 154 12.92 -9.37 -8.90
C THR A 154 12.80 -8.45 -7.67
N TYR A 155 11.95 -7.43 -7.74
CA TYR A 155 11.69 -6.54 -6.61
C TYR A 155 11.08 -7.29 -5.40
N LEU A 156 10.23 -8.27 -5.67
CA LEU A 156 9.53 -9.08 -4.65
C LEU A 156 10.35 -10.28 -4.17
N THR A 157 11.58 -10.45 -4.68
CA THR A 157 12.52 -11.48 -4.23
C THR A 157 13.50 -10.88 -3.21
N VAL A 158 13.55 -11.46 -2.02
CA VAL A 158 14.44 -11.04 -0.92
C VAL A 158 15.25 -12.26 -0.50
N ASP A 159 16.58 -12.13 -0.42
CA ASP A 159 17.51 -13.23 -0.11
C ASP A 159 17.26 -14.51 -0.95
N GLY A 160 16.88 -14.33 -2.22
CA GLY A 160 16.64 -15.40 -3.17
C GLY A 160 15.28 -16.10 -3.05
N GLN A 161 14.39 -15.64 -2.18
CA GLN A 161 13.05 -16.18 -2.00
C GLN A 161 11.98 -15.14 -2.39
N LEU A 162 10.90 -15.57 -3.02
CA LEU A 162 9.78 -14.73 -3.41
C LEU A 162 8.73 -14.69 -2.30
N TYR A 163 8.40 -13.51 -1.79
CA TYR A 163 7.46 -13.33 -0.68
C TYR A 163 6.13 -12.69 -1.06
N GLY A 164 5.92 -12.38 -2.33
CA GLY A 164 4.69 -11.77 -2.82
C GLY A 164 4.53 -11.89 -4.31
N LEU A 165 3.30 -11.73 -4.78
CA LEU A 165 2.98 -11.64 -6.21
C LEU A 165 2.49 -10.23 -6.52
N PRO A 166 2.89 -9.64 -7.66
CA PRO A 166 2.40 -8.33 -8.05
C PRO A 166 0.94 -8.44 -8.51
N THR A 167 0.09 -7.56 -8.02
CA THR A 167 -1.34 -7.52 -8.38
C THR A 167 -1.63 -6.56 -9.52
N ASP A 168 -0.78 -5.55 -9.68
CA ASP A 168 -0.86 -4.55 -10.75
C ASP A 168 0.53 -3.98 -11.08
N CYS A 169 0.56 -3.16 -12.11
CA CYS A 169 1.72 -2.37 -12.50
C CYS A 169 1.25 -1.00 -12.96
N ALA A 170 1.65 0.03 -12.22
CA ALA A 170 1.34 1.42 -12.56
C ALA A 170 2.62 2.18 -12.93
N PRO A 171 3.07 2.14 -14.21
CA PRO A 171 4.25 2.87 -14.62
C PRO A 171 4.00 4.38 -14.50
N ARG A 172 4.99 5.09 -13.99
CA ARG A 172 4.92 6.55 -13.95
C ARG A 172 5.38 7.11 -15.27
N ALA A 173 4.58 8.05 -15.79
CA ALA A 173 4.86 8.72 -17.05
C ALA A 173 4.62 10.21 -16.92
N LEU A 174 5.32 10.98 -17.74
CA LEU A 174 5.09 12.41 -17.88
C LEU A 174 3.96 12.64 -18.88
N TYR A 175 2.80 13.06 -18.38
CA TYR A 175 1.69 13.49 -19.24
C TYR A 175 1.89 14.93 -19.68
N TYR A 176 1.64 15.22 -20.95
CA TYR A 176 1.78 16.58 -21.49
C TYR A 176 0.64 16.98 -22.42
N ASN A 177 0.43 18.28 -22.51
CA ASN A 177 -0.61 18.85 -23.35
C ASN A 177 -0.07 19.16 -24.76
N LYS A 178 -0.34 18.24 -25.71
CA LYS A 178 0.11 18.38 -27.11
C LYS A 178 -0.39 19.66 -27.77
N THR A 179 -1.63 20.07 -27.48
CA THR A 179 -2.20 21.30 -28.07
C THR A 179 -1.42 22.51 -27.60
N MET A 180 -1.13 22.61 -26.31
CA MET A 180 -0.34 23.69 -25.75
C MET A 180 1.07 23.76 -26.35
N LEU A 181 1.76 22.62 -26.46
CA LEU A 181 3.10 22.59 -27.05
C LEU A 181 3.07 23.08 -28.51
N LYS A 182 2.10 22.62 -29.30
CA LYS A 182 1.93 23.05 -30.69
C LYS A 182 1.64 24.56 -30.82
N GLU A 183 0.77 25.11 -29.96
CA GLU A 183 0.47 26.54 -29.92
C GLU A 183 1.70 27.40 -29.59
N LEU A 184 2.59 26.86 -28.76
CA LEU A 184 3.85 27.51 -28.37
C LEU A 184 5.00 27.26 -29.38
N GLY A 185 4.76 26.49 -30.45
CA GLY A 185 5.79 26.14 -31.44
C GLY A 185 6.89 25.25 -30.86
N LEU A 186 6.54 24.44 -29.85
CA LEU A 186 7.48 23.50 -29.20
C LEU A 186 7.37 22.12 -29.85
N GLU A 187 8.49 21.42 -29.92
CA GLU A 187 8.57 20.05 -30.43
C GLU A 187 7.85 19.07 -29.49
N ASP A 188 7.34 17.98 -30.05
CA ASP A 188 6.71 16.91 -29.28
C ASP A 188 7.80 16.13 -28.50
N PRO A 189 7.66 15.94 -27.15
CA PRO A 189 8.62 15.18 -26.38
C PRO A 189 8.87 13.75 -26.88
N ASN A 190 7.85 13.08 -27.45
CA ASN A 190 8.03 11.74 -28.02
C ASN A 190 8.89 11.79 -29.30
N GLU A 191 8.71 12.82 -30.12
CA GLU A 191 9.55 12.99 -31.32
C GLU A 191 11.02 13.30 -30.95
N LEU A 192 11.23 14.04 -29.86
CA LEU A 192 12.56 14.27 -29.30
C LEU A 192 13.16 12.99 -28.74
N GLU A 193 12.37 12.14 -28.06
CA GLU A 193 12.81 10.84 -27.55
C GLU A 193 13.23 9.89 -28.68
N GLU A 194 12.41 9.78 -29.73
CA GLU A 194 12.73 8.98 -30.92
C GLU A 194 14.03 9.43 -31.60
N GLN A 195 14.40 10.72 -31.50
CA GLN A 195 15.65 11.28 -32.00
C GLN A 195 16.82 11.15 -31.02
N GLY A 196 16.58 10.60 -29.81
CA GLY A 196 17.55 10.53 -28.72
C GLY A 196 17.95 11.91 -28.15
N LYS A 197 17.01 12.89 -28.23
CA LYS A 197 17.24 14.28 -27.78
C LYS A 197 16.46 14.65 -26.55
N TRP A 198 15.61 13.74 -26.02
CA TRP A 198 14.85 13.98 -24.84
C TRP A 198 15.64 13.60 -23.60
N ASP A 199 16.06 14.60 -22.85
CA ASP A 199 16.75 14.46 -21.56
C ASP A 199 16.33 15.58 -20.60
N ILE A 200 16.91 15.60 -19.40
CA ILE A 200 16.63 16.62 -18.40
C ILE A 200 16.97 18.04 -18.86
N ASN A 201 17.91 18.23 -19.81
CA ASN A 201 18.26 19.53 -20.33
C ASN A 201 17.24 20.00 -21.36
N ALA A 202 16.79 19.10 -22.24
CA ALA A 202 15.70 19.38 -23.19
C ALA A 202 14.40 19.72 -22.44
N PHE A 203 14.09 18.97 -21.37
CA PHE A 203 12.96 19.30 -20.51
C PHE A 203 13.11 20.69 -19.89
N GLU A 204 14.28 21.02 -19.32
CA GLU A 204 14.51 22.33 -18.68
C GLU A 204 14.38 23.48 -19.69
N GLU A 205 14.89 23.33 -20.92
CA GLU A 205 14.75 24.32 -21.98
C GLU A 205 13.28 24.51 -22.36
N MET A 206 12.55 23.42 -22.58
CA MET A 206 11.12 23.44 -22.87
C MET A 206 10.31 24.11 -21.76
N ALA A 207 10.61 23.75 -20.52
CA ALA A 207 9.97 24.32 -19.33
C ALA A 207 10.22 25.84 -19.23
N GLY A 208 11.39 26.32 -19.61
CA GLY A 208 11.69 27.74 -19.72
C GLY A 208 10.78 28.45 -20.73
N LYS A 209 10.66 27.92 -21.93
CA LYS A 209 9.79 28.49 -22.99
C LYS A 209 8.31 28.51 -22.60
N ILE A 210 7.84 27.45 -21.92
CA ILE A 210 6.46 27.36 -21.40
C ILE A 210 6.24 28.43 -20.32
N LYS A 211 7.18 28.60 -19.40
CA LYS A 211 7.13 29.64 -18.38
C LYS A 211 7.11 31.03 -18.97
N ASP A 212 7.97 31.32 -19.98
CA ASP A 212 8.04 32.62 -20.64
C ASP A 212 6.72 32.98 -21.36
N ALA A 213 5.95 31.96 -21.75
CA ALA A 213 4.58 32.10 -22.25
C ALA A 213 3.52 32.27 -21.14
N GLY A 214 3.93 32.41 -19.87
CA GLY A 214 3.05 32.58 -18.74
C GLY A 214 2.28 31.32 -18.32
N LYS A 215 2.81 30.14 -18.66
CA LYS A 215 2.20 28.82 -18.35
C LYS A 215 3.07 28.04 -17.38
N ILE A 216 2.50 27.00 -16.78
CA ILE A 216 3.20 26.08 -15.89
C ILE A 216 3.64 24.88 -16.72
N ALA A 217 4.94 24.57 -16.67
CA ALA A 217 5.49 23.46 -17.44
C ALA A 217 5.27 22.11 -16.75
N LEU A 218 5.47 22.06 -15.43
CA LEU A 218 5.29 20.85 -14.64
C LEU A 218 4.79 21.21 -13.24
N VAL A 219 3.83 20.45 -12.76
CA VAL A 219 3.48 20.40 -11.34
C VAL A 219 4.04 19.11 -10.78
N LEU A 220 4.91 19.20 -9.80
CA LEU A 220 5.56 18.08 -9.14
C LEU A 220 5.02 17.89 -7.73
N ASP A 221 4.45 16.75 -7.48
CA ASP A 221 3.99 16.38 -6.14
C ASP A 221 5.15 16.10 -5.19
N ASN A 222 4.99 16.54 -3.95
CA ASN A 222 5.94 16.24 -2.89
C ASN A 222 5.70 14.84 -2.31
N ASN A 223 5.89 13.81 -3.12
CA ASN A 223 5.87 12.43 -2.67
C ASN A 223 7.16 11.70 -3.08
N GLN A 224 7.46 10.63 -2.36
CA GLN A 224 8.69 9.87 -2.54
C GLN A 224 8.80 9.30 -3.96
N GLU A 225 7.71 8.77 -4.48
CA GLU A 225 7.69 8.08 -5.78
C GLU A 225 7.96 9.05 -6.93
N SER A 226 7.34 10.23 -6.92
CA SER A 226 7.59 11.27 -7.93
C SER A 226 9.04 11.73 -7.90
N ASN A 227 9.59 11.93 -6.70
CA ASN A 227 11.00 12.33 -6.53
C ASN A 227 11.96 11.23 -7.03
N ILE A 228 11.71 9.96 -6.70
CA ILE A 228 12.52 8.83 -7.16
C ILE A 228 12.46 8.68 -8.68
N CYS A 229 11.28 8.77 -9.29
CA CYS A 229 11.12 8.67 -10.74
C CYS A 229 11.87 9.78 -11.47
N TRP A 230 11.72 11.00 -10.99
CA TRP A 230 12.44 12.13 -11.55
C TRP A 230 13.97 11.97 -11.44
N PHE A 231 14.43 11.52 -10.29
CA PHE A 231 15.82 11.26 -10.01
C PHE A 231 16.41 10.18 -10.94
N ARG A 232 15.70 9.05 -11.07
CA ARG A 232 16.13 7.93 -11.93
C ARG A 232 16.07 8.27 -13.41
N SER A 233 15.01 8.94 -13.88
CA SER A 233 14.91 9.36 -15.29
C SER A 233 15.98 10.39 -15.69
N SER A 234 16.58 11.05 -14.73
CA SER A 234 17.74 11.94 -14.95
C SER A 234 19.09 11.22 -14.95
N GLY A 235 19.11 9.88 -14.87
CA GLY A 235 20.31 9.06 -14.94
C GLY A 235 21.03 8.81 -13.60
N ALA A 236 20.46 9.25 -12.47
CA ALA A 236 21.03 8.99 -11.16
C ALA A 236 20.51 7.68 -10.55
N THR A 237 21.25 7.13 -9.61
CA THR A 237 20.85 5.96 -8.82
C THR A 237 20.96 6.23 -7.33
N MET A 238 20.08 5.62 -6.56
CA MET A 238 20.06 5.77 -5.09
C MET A 238 21.03 4.81 -4.40
N TYR A 239 21.31 3.68 -5.04
CA TYR A 239 22.17 2.64 -4.50
C TYR A 239 23.18 2.19 -5.54
N ASP A 240 24.38 1.85 -5.10
CA ASP A 240 25.39 1.20 -5.94
C ASP A 240 25.09 -0.29 -6.11
N GLU A 241 25.94 -0.98 -6.87
CA GLU A 241 25.84 -2.42 -7.15
C GLU A 241 25.94 -3.31 -5.88
N ASN A 242 26.45 -2.77 -4.80
CA ASN A 242 26.56 -3.46 -3.51
C ASN A 242 25.41 -3.10 -2.53
N GLY A 243 24.40 -2.37 -2.99
CA GLY A 243 23.28 -1.94 -2.18
C GLY A 243 23.58 -0.78 -1.22
N LYS A 244 24.76 -0.15 -1.32
CA LYS A 244 25.10 1.01 -0.50
C LYS A 244 24.39 2.25 -1.03
N CYS A 245 23.78 3.01 -0.14
CA CYS A 245 23.14 4.27 -0.49
C CYS A 245 24.17 5.31 -0.97
N ILE A 246 23.99 5.80 -2.21
CA ILE A 246 24.84 6.81 -2.86
C ILE A 246 24.05 8.06 -3.29
N ILE A 247 22.93 8.33 -2.63
CA ILE A 247 22.07 9.48 -2.92
C ILE A 247 22.79 10.83 -2.77
N ASN A 248 23.91 10.84 -2.06
CA ASN A 248 24.78 12.00 -1.87
C ASN A 248 25.99 12.03 -2.83
N SER A 249 25.99 11.20 -3.88
CA SER A 249 27.03 11.29 -4.91
C SER A 249 27.00 12.65 -5.64
N PRO A 250 28.12 13.10 -6.23
CA PRO A 250 28.14 14.35 -6.99
C PRO A 250 27.07 14.43 -8.08
N GLU A 251 26.80 13.32 -8.77
CA GLU A 251 25.80 13.18 -9.83
C GLU A 251 24.38 13.37 -9.24
N SER A 252 24.10 12.72 -8.14
CA SER A 252 22.82 12.83 -7.44
C SER A 252 22.57 14.25 -6.96
N VAL A 253 23.57 14.86 -6.33
CA VAL A 253 23.49 16.24 -5.84
C VAL A 253 23.28 17.22 -7.01
N ALA A 254 23.93 17.00 -8.16
CA ALA A 254 23.74 17.84 -9.35
C ALA A 254 22.30 17.79 -9.87
N ILE A 255 21.67 16.62 -9.90
CA ILE A 255 20.27 16.44 -10.34
C ILE A 255 19.30 17.13 -9.37
N TYR A 256 19.46 16.93 -8.08
CA TYR A 256 18.63 17.62 -7.08
C TYR A 256 18.81 19.14 -7.15
N THR A 257 20.05 19.61 -7.34
CA THR A 257 20.33 21.04 -7.50
C THR A 257 19.65 21.61 -8.75
N LYS A 258 19.68 20.88 -9.87
CA LYS A 258 18.99 21.28 -11.10
C LYS A 258 17.48 21.37 -10.88
N MET A 259 16.86 20.38 -10.22
CA MET A 259 15.44 20.42 -9.89
C MET A 259 15.09 21.60 -8.99
N GLN A 260 15.87 21.83 -7.94
CA GLN A 260 15.66 22.98 -7.05
C GLN A 260 15.75 24.33 -7.80
N ASN A 261 16.67 24.43 -8.74
CA ASN A 261 16.80 25.64 -9.55
C ASN A 261 15.59 25.84 -10.47
N MET A 262 15.10 24.77 -11.14
CA MET A 262 13.88 24.84 -11.93
C MET A 262 12.66 25.29 -11.11
N ILE A 263 12.56 24.83 -9.86
CA ILE A 263 11.49 25.25 -8.93
C ILE A 263 11.67 26.72 -8.56
N LYS A 264 12.86 27.13 -8.15
CA LYS A 264 13.16 28.53 -7.80
C LYS A 264 12.93 29.49 -8.95
N ASP A 265 13.26 29.05 -10.16
CA ASP A 265 13.08 29.82 -11.39
C ASP A 265 11.61 29.83 -11.85
N GLY A 266 10.73 29.10 -11.21
CA GLY A 266 9.31 28.99 -11.58
C GLY A 266 9.05 28.19 -12.87
N LYS A 267 10.00 27.39 -13.32
CA LYS A 267 9.83 26.45 -14.44
C LYS A 267 9.00 25.24 -14.03
N VAL A 268 9.16 24.81 -12.78
CA VAL A 268 8.43 23.71 -12.15
C VAL A 268 7.71 24.24 -10.91
N GLN A 269 6.44 23.95 -10.81
CA GLN A 269 5.64 24.24 -9.62
C GLN A 269 5.76 23.06 -8.64
N TRP A 270 6.23 23.36 -7.43
CA TRP A 270 6.26 22.40 -6.34
C TRP A 270 4.95 22.44 -5.55
N ASN A 271 4.23 21.34 -5.55
CA ASN A 271 3.01 21.20 -4.76
C ASN A 271 3.34 20.51 -3.44
N GLY A 272 3.63 21.28 -2.42
CA GLY A 272 4.00 20.80 -1.08
C GLY A 272 2.85 20.13 -0.31
N ASN A 273 1.63 20.32 -0.75
CA ASN A 273 0.44 19.67 -0.22
C ASN A 273 -0.34 19.11 -1.41
N SER A 274 -0.58 17.83 -1.42
CA SER A 274 -1.21 17.01 -2.46
C SER A 274 -2.65 17.40 -2.88
N LYS A 275 -2.97 18.68 -2.82
CA LYS A 275 -4.21 19.25 -3.37
C LYS A 275 -3.83 20.22 -4.47
N ILE A 276 -3.73 19.69 -5.69
CA ILE A 276 -3.96 20.51 -6.87
C ILE A 276 -5.40 20.96 -6.73
N ASP A 277 -5.63 22.24 -6.45
CA ASP A 277 -6.98 22.72 -6.60
C ASP A 277 -7.32 22.78 -8.11
N ALA A 278 -8.53 22.43 -8.47
CA ALA A 278 -8.96 22.20 -9.85
C ALA A 278 -8.90 23.47 -10.75
N ASN A 279 -8.35 24.55 -10.25
CA ASN A 279 -8.22 25.82 -10.95
C ASN A 279 -6.77 26.13 -11.39
N GLY A 280 -5.81 25.20 -11.19
CA GLY A 280 -4.45 25.21 -11.73
C GLY A 280 -3.46 26.06 -10.95
#